data_3c72ca87ea536f365c9557467c775950
#
_entry.id   3c72ca87ea536f365c9557467c775950
#
_cell.length_a   1.000
_cell.length_b   1.000
_cell.length_c   1.000
_cell.angle_alpha   90.00
_cell.angle_beta   90.00
_cell.angle_gamma   90.00
#
_symmetry.space_group_name_H-M   'P 1'
#
loop_
_entity.id
_entity.type
_entity.pdbx_description
1 polymer ?
#
loop_
_entity_poly.entity_id
_entity_poly.type
_entity_poly.pdbx_seq_one_letter_code
_entity_poly.pdbx_strand_id
1 'polypeptide(L)'
;CEEMKAKCTWVEQEFDGLIPALKVRKIDAILSSMSITEDRKKSVDFTGKYYNSPARLVMKEGTTVSDNLAELKGKKIGVQRGSIHERFARETLAPLGVEVTPYGSQNEIYLDIGAGRLDGTVADATLLQDGFLKTDAGKGYAFVGPSFTDPKYFGDGIGIAVRKGDKANLDRLNAAIAAIRANGKYKAIQDKYFDFDIYGK
;
A
#
# COMPACT_ATOMS: atom_id res chain seq x y z
N CYS A 1 -16.06 11.56 3.85
CA CYS A 1 -17.30 11.48 4.66
C CYS A 1 -18.02 12.82 4.76
N GLU A 2 -17.31 13.91 5.04
CA GLU A 2 -17.88 15.28 5.08
C GLU A 2 -18.48 15.68 3.73
N GLU A 3 -17.76 15.49 2.63
CA GLU A 3 -18.26 15.81 1.28
C GLU A 3 -19.50 14.99 0.89
N MET A 4 -19.59 13.76 1.33
CA MET A 4 -20.77 12.92 1.13
C MET A 4 -21.91 13.22 2.10
N LYS A 5 -21.70 14.09 3.10
CA LYS A 5 -22.61 14.32 4.25
C LYS A 5 -23.04 13.02 4.89
N ALA A 6 -22.10 12.09 5.05
CA ALA A 6 -22.32 10.76 5.60
C ALA A 6 -21.57 10.58 6.92
N LYS A 7 -22.20 9.86 7.86
CA LYS A 7 -21.52 9.37 9.06
C LYS A 7 -20.77 8.10 8.68
N CYS A 8 -19.45 8.10 8.81
CA CYS A 8 -18.62 6.93 8.58
C CYS A 8 -18.26 6.27 9.91
N THR A 9 -18.28 4.95 9.92
CA THR A 9 -17.77 4.14 11.03
C THR A 9 -16.54 3.39 10.54
N TRP A 10 -15.43 3.54 11.25
CA TRP A 10 -14.17 2.89 10.90
C TRP A 10 -14.10 1.52 11.57
N VAL A 11 -13.72 0.51 10.77
CA VAL A 11 -13.52 -0.87 11.21
C VAL A 11 -12.12 -1.29 10.81
N GLU A 12 -11.29 -1.60 11.80
CA GLU A 12 -9.93 -2.08 11.59
C GLU A 12 -9.89 -3.60 11.50
N GLN A 13 -9.14 -4.12 10.54
CA GLN A 13 -8.86 -5.55 10.41
C GLN A 13 -7.63 -5.78 9.53
N GLU A 14 -7.11 -7.00 9.54
CA GLU A 14 -5.99 -7.39 8.70
C GLU A 14 -6.32 -7.24 7.22
N PHE A 15 -5.31 -6.88 6.42
CA PHE A 15 -5.47 -6.49 5.02
C PHE A 15 -6.06 -7.60 4.15
N ASP A 16 -5.65 -8.85 4.35
CA ASP A 16 -6.16 -10.01 3.60
C ASP A 16 -7.63 -10.33 3.89
N GLY A 17 -8.15 -9.88 5.03
CA GLY A 17 -9.56 -9.98 5.41
C GLY A 17 -10.50 -8.93 4.81
N LEU A 18 -9.98 -7.84 4.23
CA LEU A 18 -10.79 -6.69 3.79
C LEU A 18 -11.77 -7.04 2.66
N ILE A 19 -11.30 -7.65 1.57
CA ILE A 19 -12.19 -8.05 0.45
C ILE A 19 -13.23 -9.10 0.88
N PRO A 20 -12.88 -10.16 1.62
CA PRO A 20 -13.87 -11.04 2.22
C PRO A 20 -14.94 -10.32 3.05
N ALA A 21 -14.55 -9.42 3.96
CA ALA A 21 -15.49 -8.65 4.79
C ALA A 21 -16.42 -7.75 3.97
N LEU A 22 -15.91 -7.12 2.92
CA LEU A 22 -16.69 -6.30 1.98
C LEU A 22 -17.75 -7.17 1.25
N LYS A 23 -17.36 -8.36 0.79
CA LYS A 23 -18.27 -9.28 0.07
C LYS A 23 -19.41 -9.78 0.94
N VAL A 24 -19.16 -10.06 2.23
CA VAL A 24 -20.19 -10.52 3.18
C VAL A 24 -20.91 -9.36 3.91
N ARG A 25 -20.76 -8.13 3.44
CA ARG A 25 -21.44 -6.93 3.95
C ARG A 25 -21.11 -6.57 5.41
N LYS A 26 -19.97 -6.96 5.93
CA LYS A 26 -19.46 -6.48 7.23
C LYS A 26 -18.95 -5.05 7.17
N ILE A 27 -18.47 -4.62 5.99
CA ILE A 27 -18.07 -3.26 5.66
C ILE A 27 -18.66 -2.86 4.31
N ASP A 28 -18.76 -1.56 4.02
CA ASP A 28 -19.36 -1.03 2.80
C ASP A 28 -18.35 -0.53 1.79
N ALA A 29 -17.16 -0.16 2.26
CA ALA A 29 -16.05 0.27 1.42
C ALA A 29 -14.72 -0.08 2.09
N ILE A 30 -13.66 -0.19 1.28
CA ILE A 30 -12.28 -0.37 1.74
C ILE A 30 -11.49 0.88 1.40
N LEU A 31 -11.04 1.62 2.42
CA LEU A 31 -10.11 2.74 2.31
C LEU A 31 -8.83 2.37 3.08
N SER A 32 -7.96 1.60 2.44
CA SER A 32 -6.80 0.98 3.08
C SER A 32 -5.60 0.86 2.13
N SER A 33 -5.33 1.91 1.38
CA SER A 33 -4.24 1.96 0.39
C SER A 33 -4.25 0.78 -0.59
N MET A 34 -5.45 0.35 -0.98
CA MET A 34 -5.62 -0.82 -1.83
C MET A 34 -5.39 -0.46 -3.29
N SER A 35 -4.35 -1.03 -3.91
CA SER A 35 -4.00 -0.82 -5.31
C SER A 35 -5.09 -1.37 -6.24
N ILE A 36 -5.40 -0.59 -7.26
CA ILE A 36 -6.34 -0.94 -8.32
C ILE A 36 -5.65 -1.91 -9.27
N THR A 37 -5.96 -3.21 -9.18
CA THR A 37 -5.40 -4.23 -10.06
C THR A 37 -6.51 -4.99 -10.79
N GLU A 38 -6.21 -5.49 -11.99
CA GLU A 38 -7.16 -6.26 -12.79
C GLU A 38 -7.66 -7.51 -12.04
N ASP A 39 -6.81 -8.11 -11.23
CA ASP A 39 -7.19 -9.28 -10.45
C ASP A 39 -8.23 -8.94 -9.37
N ARG A 40 -8.02 -7.85 -8.64
CA ARG A 40 -8.98 -7.36 -7.63
C ARG A 40 -10.28 -6.89 -8.25
N LYS A 41 -10.24 -6.26 -9.44
CA LYS A 41 -11.43 -5.84 -10.21
C LYS A 41 -12.37 -6.99 -10.56
N LYS A 42 -11.92 -8.24 -10.58
CA LYS A 42 -12.79 -9.42 -10.74
C LYS A 42 -13.75 -9.59 -9.56
N SER A 43 -13.35 -9.18 -8.37
CA SER A 43 -14.07 -9.40 -7.10
C SER A 43 -14.74 -8.16 -6.52
N VAL A 44 -14.24 -6.97 -6.81
CA VAL A 44 -14.70 -5.68 -6.29
C VAL A 44 -14.68 -4.63 -7.39
N ASP A 45 -15.38 -3.52 -7.18
CA ASP A 45 -15.25 -2.32 -8.02
C ASP A 45 -14.42 -1.27 -7.28
N PHE A 46 -13.71 -0.44 -8.04
CA PHE A 46 -12.86 0.62 -7.49
C PHE A 46 -13.32 1.99 -7.95
N THR A 47 -13.18 2.98 -7.10
CA THR A 47 -13.18 4.38 -7.50
C THR A 47 -12.03 4.66 -8.47
N GLY A 48 -12.01 5.83 -9.10
CA GLY A 48 -10.77 6.41 -9.60
C GLY A 48 -9.71 6.46 -8.48
N LYS A 49 -8.43 6.53 -8.86
CA LYS A 49 -7.36 6.63 -7.87
C LYS A 49 -7.55 7.90 -7.02
N TYR A 50 -7.19 7.81 -5.73
CA TYR A 50 -7.11 8.99 -4.88
C TYR A 50 -5.66 9.33 -4.51
N TYR A 51 -4.71 8.41 -4.72
CA TYR A 51 -3.27 8.71 -4.76
C TYR A 51 -2.50 7.59 -5.48
N ASN A 52 -1.20 7.78 -5.65
CA ASN A 52 -0.28 6.78 -6.20
C ASN A 52 0.99 6.72 -5.36
N SER A 53 1.58 5.54 -5.27
CA SER A 53 2.84 5.32 -4.55
C SER A 53 3.59 4.18 -5.24
N PRO A 54 4.87 4.37 -5.60
CA PRO A 54 5.68 3.26 -6.03
C PRO A 54 5.95 2.31 -4.86
N ALA A 55 6.16 1.04 -5.13
CA ALA A 55 6.70 0.15 -4.13
C ALA A 55 8.22 0.37 -3.99
N ARG A 56 8.69 0.32 -2.76
CA ARG A 56 10.11 0.48 -2.42
C ARG A 56 10.56 -0.60 -1.46
N LEU A 57 11.84 -0.88 -1.50
CA LEU A 57 12.52 -1.71 -0.53
C LEU A 57 13.13 -0.83 0.56
N VAL A 58 12.94 -1.20 1.84
CA VAL A 58 13.62 -0.61 2.98
C VAL A 58 14.51 -1.65 3.63
N MET A 59 15.77 -1.31 3.84
CA MET A 59 16.78 -2.11 4.52
C MET A 59 17.68 -1.19 5.37
N LYS A 60 18.67 -1.76 6.08
CA LYS A 60 19.67 -0.97 6.80
C LYS A 60 20.35 0.03 5.88
N GLU A 61 20.55 1.24 6.37
CA GLU A 61 21.30 2.28 5.68
C GLU A 61 22.68 1.80 5.27
N GLY A 62 23.11 2.19 4.06
CA GLY A 62 24.37 1.73 3.48
C GLY A 62 24.28 0.37 2.75
N THR A 63 23.12 -0.32 2.81
CA THR A 63 22.92 -1.51 1.97
C THR A 63 22.82 -1.10 0.50
N THR A 64 23.67 -1.66 -0.35
CA THR A 64 23.60 -1.46 -1.79
C THR A 64 22.73 -2.54 -2.41
N VAL A 65 21.78 -2.12 -3.25
CA VAL A 65 20.94 -3.01 -4.07
C VAL A 65 20.88 -2.45 -5.47
N SER A 66 21.36 -3.21 -6.43
CA SER A 66 21.33 -2.86 -7.85
C SER A 66 19.99 -3.17 -8.50
N ASP A 67 19.78 -2.70 -9.72
CA ASP A 67 18.52 -2.91 -10.46
C ASP A 67 18.21 -4.39 -10.73
N ASN A 68 19.23 -5.25 -10.79
CA ASN A 68 19.05 -6.69 -10.97
C ASN A 68 18.77 -7.43 -9.67
N LEU A 69 18.79 -6.74 -8.51
CA LEU A 69 18.45 -7.26 -7.18
C LEU A 69 19.33 -8.43 -6.70
N ALA A 70 20.49 -8.65 -7.30
CA ALA A 70 21.34 -9.83 -6.99
C ALA A 70 21.83 -9.85 -5.54
N GLU A 71 21.99 -8.68 -4.92
CA GLU A 71 22.46 -8.52 -3.53
C GLU A 71 21.43 -8.96 -2.50
N LEU A 72 20.18 -9.20 -2.93
CA LEU A 72 19.10 -9.67 -2.06
C LEU A 72 19.16 -11.19 -1.81
N LYS A 73 20.00 -11.93 -2.52
CA LYS A 73 20.14 -13.38 -2.32
C LYS A 73 20.45 -13.70 -0.86
N GLY A 74 19.66 -14.61 -0.26
CA GLY A 74 19.77 -15.00 1.14
C GLY A 74 19.23 -13.99 2.15
N LYS A 75 18.68 -12.84 1.71
CA LYS A 75 18.05 -11.85 2.57
C LYS A 75 16.65 -12.28 2.98
N LYS A 76 16.23 -11.86 4.18
CA LYS A 76 14.90 -12.11 4.74
C LYS A 76 14.05 -10.86 4.60
N ILE A 77 13.02 -10.92 3.75
CA ILE A 77 12.15 -9.79 3.45
C ILE A 77 10.75 -10.08 3.96
N GLY A 78 10.26 -9.23 4.87
CA GLY A 78 8.89 -9.26 5.35
C GLY A 78 7.94 -8.56 4.38
N VAL A 79 6.74 -9.12 4.21
CA VAL A 79 5.68 -8.56 3.36
C VAL A 79 4.32 -8.71 4.03
N GLN A 80 3.40 -7.77 3.79
CA GLN A 80 2.04 -7.88 4.31
C GLN A 80 1.25 -8.92 3.49
N ARG A 81 0.63 -9.87 4.19
CA ARG A 81 -0.16 -10.96 3.60
C ARG A 81 -1.34 -10.41 2.77
N GLY A 82 -1.60 -11.03 1.62
CA GLY A 82 -2.66 -10.64 0.70
C GLY A 82 -2.39 -9.34 -0.07
N SER A 83 -1.22 -8.72 0.13
CA SER A 83 -0.84 -7.52 -0.61
C SER A 83 -0.26 -7.84 -1.99
N ILE A 84 -0.22 -6.80 -2.84
CA ILE A 84 0.49 -6.88 -4.13
C ILE A 84 2.00 -7.04 -3.92
N HIS A 85 2.52 -6.54 -2.80
CA HIS A 85 3.94 -6.64 -2.44
C HIS A 85 4.33 -8.09 -2.09
N GLU A 86 3.44 -8.83 -1.41
CA GLU A 86 3.64 -10.28 -1.22
C GLU A 86 3.71 -11.01 -2.56
N ARG A 87 2.77 -10.73 -3.46
CA ARG A 87 2.76 -11.36 -4.79
C ARG A 87 4.04 -11.03 -5.55
N PHE A 88 4.41 -9.76 -5.62
CA PHE A 88 5.65 -9.30 -6.24
C PHE A 88 6.88 -10.00 -5.65
N ALA A 89 6.99 -10.03 -4.32
CA ALA A 89 8.14 -10.65 -3.66
C ALA A 89 8.23 -12.15 -3.94
N ARG A 90 7.10 -12.88 -3.94
CA ARG A 90 7.08 -14.31 -4.26
C ARG A 90 7.41 -14.61 -5.72
N GLU A 91 6.90 -13.80 -6.67
CA GLU A 91 7.10 -14.03 -8.09
C GLU A 91 8.46 -13.50 -8.60
N THR A 92 9.02 -12.48 -7.96
CA THR A 92 10.23 -11.77 -8.45
C THR A 92 11.44 -11.95 -7.53
N LEU A 93 11.27 -11.82 -6.20
CA LEU A 93 12.40 -11.86 -5.26
C LEU A 93 12.73 -13.29 -4.81
N ALA A 94 11.74 -14.12 -4.52
CA ALA A 94 11.98 -15.49 -4.07
C ALA A 94 12.77 -16.33 -5.08
N PRO A 95 12.56 -16.23 -6.43
CA PRO A 95 13.39 -16.91 -7.40
C PRO A 95 14.87 -16.51 -7.39
N LEU A 96 15.18 -15.30 -6.87
CA LEU A 96 16.55 -14.83 -6.68
C LEU A 96 17.21 -15.36 -5.39
N GLY A 97 16.50 -16.18 -4.63
CA GLY A 97 16.98 -16.76 -3.38
C GLY A 97 16.68 -15.88 -2.15
N VAL A 98 15.70 -14.96 -2.23
CA VAL A 98 15.20 -14.19 -1.10
C VAL A 98 14.23 -15.03 -0.28
N GLU A 99 14.37 -15.02 1.05
CA GLU A 99 13.41 -15.60 1.97
C GLU A 99 12.25 -14.59 2.20
N VAL A 100 11.07 -14.91 1.69
CA VAL A 100 9.88 -14.04 1.78
C VAL A 100 8.97 -14.51 2.89
N THR A 101 8.77 -13.68 3.92
CA THR A 101 7.95 -14.00 5.09
C THR A 101 6.70 -13.11 5.14
N PRO A 102 5.48 -13.67 5.03
CA PRO A 102 4.25 -12.91 5.12
C PRO A 102 3.82 -12.69 6.58
N TYR A 103 3.34 -11.47 6.88
CA TYR A 103 2.83 -11.02 8.17
C TYR A 103 1.38 -10.53 8.05
N GLY A 104 0.62 -10.53 9.14
CA GLY A 104 -0.74 -9.98 9.18
C GLY A 104 -0.75 -8.46 9.00
N SER A 105 0.21 -7.77 9.60
CA SER A 105 0.32 -6.32 9.52
C SER A 105 1.73 -5.84 9.20
N GLN A 106 1.82 -4.62 8.66
CA GLN A 106 3.11 -3.98 8.42
C GLN A 106 3.83 -3.62 9.74
N ASN A 107 3.09 -3.38 10.82
CA ASN A 107 3.68 -3.09 12.13
C ASN A 107 4.45 -4.29 12.69
N GLU A 108 3.96 -5.52 12.50
CA GLU A 108 4.69 -6.73 12.90
C GLU A 108 6.01 -6.86 12.14
N ILE A 109 6.03 -6.50 10.86
CA ILE A 109 7.24 -6.46 10.04
C ILE A 109 8.26 -5.48 10.63
N TYR A 110 7.81 -4.27 11.00
CA TYR A 110 8.70 -3.26 11.60
C TYR A 110 9.31 -3.73 12.93
N LEU A 111 8.53 -4.43 13.75
CA LEU A 111 9.04 -5.04 15.00
C LEU A 111 10.10 -6.10 14.71
N ASP A 112 9.91 -6.93 13.68
CA ASP A 112 10.85 -7.98 13.32
C ASP A 112 12.11 -7.46 12.65
N ILE A 113 12.01 -6.36 11.88
CA ILE A 113 13.17 -5.63 11.37
C ILE A 113 13.99 -5.07 12.55
N GLY A 114 13.33 -4.39 13.50
CA GLY A 114 13.99 -3.82 14.67
C GLY A 114 14.66 -4.87 15.58
N ALA A 115 14.09 -6.07 15.64
CA ALA A 115 14.63 -7.22 16.38
C ALA A 115 15.72 -7.99 15.59
N GLY A 116 16.04 -7.60 14.36
CA GLY A 116 17.03 -8.26 13.51
C GLY A 116 16.60 -9.63 12.97
N ARG A 117 15.31 -9.95 13.00
CA ARG A 117 14.75 -11.19 12.43
C ARG A 117 14.52 -11.09 10.92
N LEU A 118 14.38 -9.87 10.41
CA LEU A 118 14.27 -9.54 8.99
C LEU A 118 15.40 -8.59 8.58
N ASP A 119 15.84 -8.69 7.33
CA ASP A 119 16.78 -7.74 6.72
C ASP A 119 16.06 -6.48 6.20
N GLY A 120 14.78 -6.59 5.86
CA GLY A 120 14.01 -5.48 5.32
C GLY A 120 12.58 -5.83 4.94
N THR A 121 11.93 -4.91 4.23
CA THR A 121 10.55 -5.06 3.75
C THR A 121 10.36 -4.36 2.41
N VAL A 122 9.40 -4.83 1.62
CA VAL A 122 8.89 -4.15 0.43
C VAL A 122 7.43 -3.78 0.62
N ALA A 123 7.12 -2.49 0.45
CA ALA A 123 5.76 -1.95 0.55
C ALA A 123 5.67 -0.62 -0.21
N ASP A 124 4.49 0.04 -0.17
CA ASP A 124 4.33 1.38 -0.73
C ASP A 124 5.27 2.38 -0.07
N ALA A 125 5.92 3.22 -0.88
CA ALA A 125 6.89 4.20 -0.40
C ALA A 125 6.30 5.16 0.64
N THR A 126 5.04 5.62 0.44
CA THR A 126 4.34 6.48 1.38
C THR A 126 4.12 5.81 2.73
N LEU A 127 3.71 4.53 2.73
CA LEU A 127 3.53 3.74 3.95
C LEU A 127 4.85 3.55 4.70
N LEU A 128 5.92 3.21 3.99
CA LEU A 128 7.25 3.01 4.58
C LEU A 128 7.84 4.31 5.11
N GLN A 129 7.64 5.41 4.38
CA GLN A 129 8.13 6.73 4.78
C GLN A 129 7.51 7.18 6.10
N ASP A 130 6.17 7.16 6.19
CA ASP A 130 5.45 7.70 7.35
C ASP A 130 5.35 6.69 8.49
N GLY A 131 5.13 5.40 8.19
CA GLY A 131 4.93 4.37 9.19
C GLY A 131 6.22 3.82 9.80
N PHE A 132 7.37 4.04 9.14
CA PHE A 132 8.65 3.50 9.62
C PHE A 132 9.79 4.50 9.56
N LEU A 133 10.20 4.98 8.38
CA LEU A 133 11.44 5.76 8.25
C LEU A 133 11.43 7.09 9.02
N LYS A 134 10.26 7.73 9.20
CA LYS A 134 10.11 8.94 10.01
C LYS A 134 9.98 8.66 11.52
N THR A 135 9.96 7.41 11.94
CA THR A 135 9.83 7.02 13.36
C THR A 135 11.18 6.67 13.98
N ASP A 136 11.24 6.59 15.32
CA ASP A 136 12.44 6.16 16.00
C ASP A 136 12.88 4.74 15.62
N ALA A 137 11.93 3.85 15.31
CA ALA A 137 12.21 2.48 14.86
C ALA A 137 12.88 2.42 13.48
N GLY A 138 12.67 3.44 12.64
CA GLY A 138 13.27 3.54 11.31
C GLY A 138 14.66 4.14 11.27
N LYS A 139 15.21 4.60 12.41
CA LYS A 139 16.58 5.16 12.47
C LYS A 139 17.61 4.11 12.02
N GLY A 140 18.48 4.49 11.08
CA GLY A 140 19.48 3.60 10.50
C GLY A 140 18.93 2.69 9.39
N TYR A 141 17.72 2.96 8.90
CA TYR A 141 17.11 2.33 7.74
C TYR A 141 16.85 3.36 6.65
N ALA A 142 16.86 2.93 5.39
CA ALA A 142 16.63 3.79 4.24
C ALA A 142 15.97 3.02 3.10
N PHE A 143 15.41 3.76 2.15
CA PHE A 143 15.07 3.18 0.86
C PHE A 143 16.34 2.74 0.14
N VAL A 144 16.34 1.51 -0.36
CA VAL A 144 17.43 0.94 -1.15
C VAL A 144 16.93 0.40 -2.48
N GLY A 145 17.82 0.30 -3.46
CA GLY A 145 17.48 -0.20 -4.79
C GLY A 145 16.47 0.65 -5.58
N PRO A 146 15.91 0.10 -6.64
CA PRO A 146 15.01 0.81 -7.55
C PRO A 146 13.62 1.04 -6.94
N SER A 147 12.85 1.93 -7.58
CA SER A 147 11.40 2.00 -7.40
C SER A 147 10.72 0.94 -8.27
N PHE A 148 9.78 0.21 -7.70
CA PHE A 148 9.03 -0.82 -8.41
C PHE A 148 7.68 -0.23 -8.84
N THR A 149 7.46 -0.19 -10.16
CA THR A 149 6.29 0.46 -10.77
C THR A 149 5.63 -0.37 -11.86
N ASP A 150 6.03 -1.64 -12.03
CA ASP A 150 5.47 -2.51 -13.07
C ASP A 150 3.95 -2.65 -12.88
N PRO A 151 3.12 -2.18 -13.85
CA PRO A 151 1.66 -2.23 -13.75
C PRO A 151 1.10 -3.65 -13.56
N LYS A 152 1.83 -4.67 -14.00
CA LYS A 152 1.48 -6.08 -13.78
C LYS A 152 1.26 -6.40 -12.31
N TYR A 153 2.08 -5.80 -11.43
CA TYR A 153 2.01 -6.00 -9.98
C TYR A 153 1.28 -4.88 -9.27
N PHE A 154 1.66 -3.62 -9.58
CA PHE A 154 1.30 -2.46 -8.76
C PHE A 154 0.04 -1.73 -9.25
N GLY A 155 -0.48 -2.09 -10.44
CA GLY A 155 -1.75 -1.57 -10.96
C GLY A 155 -1.70 -0.10 -11.34
N ASP A 156 -2.90 0.55 -11.30
CA ASP A 156 -3.12 1.90 -11.83
C ASP A 156 -3.29 2.96 -10.70
N GLY A 157 -2.61 2.78 -9.59
CA GLY A 157 -2.75 3.63 -8.41
C GLY A 157 -3.66 3.02 -7.35
N ILE A 158 -4.02 3.81 -6.35
CA ILE A 158 -4.71 3.37 -5.14
C ILE A 158 -6.13 3.94 -5.13
N GLY A 159 -7.12 3.07 -4.99
CA GLY A 159 -8.54 3.40 -5.02
C GLY A 159 -9.31 2.90 -3.80
N ILE A 160 -10.51 3.44 -3.62
CA ILE A 160 -11.47 2.93 -2.63
C ILE A 160 -12.22 1.77 -3.29
N ALA A 161 -12.21 0.59 -2.65
CA ALA A 161 -12.95 -0.55 -3.16
C ALA A 161 -14.36 -0.60 -2.57
N VAL A 162 -15.33 -0.95 -3.42
CA VAL A 162 -16.72 -1.24 -3.05
C VAL A 162 -17.13 -2.61 -3.56
N ARG A 163 -18.24 -3.16 -3.05
CA ARG A 163 -18.78 -4.42 -3.58
C ARG A 163 -19.00 -4.35 -5.07
N LYS A 164 -18.78 -5.45 -5.73
CA LYS A 164 -19.05 -5.59 -7.17
C LYS A 164 -20.51 -5.23 -7.48
N GLY A 165 -20.70 -4.27 -8.41
CA GLY A 165 -22.02 -3.78 -8.81
C GLY A 165 -22.64 -2.74 -7.83
N ASP A 166 -21.96 -2.33 -6.77
CA ASP A 166 -22.46 -1.28 -5.86
C ASP A 166 -22.23 0.12 -6.44
N LYS A 167 -22.99 0.41 -7.50
CA LYS A 167 -22.87 1.65 -8.27
C LYS A 167 -23.17 2.88 -7.40
N ALA A 168 -24.10 2.79 -6.48
CA ALA A 168 -24.51 3.92 -5.64
C ALA A 168 -23.36 4.41 -4.75
N ASN A 169 -22.67 3.50 -4.05
CA ASN A 169 -21.51 3.86 -3.23
C ASN A 169 -20.31 4.27 -4.11
N LEU A 170 -20.11 3.60 -5.25
CA LEU A 170 -19.05 3.94 -6.19
C LEU A 170 -19.18 5.38 -6.69
N ASP A 171 -20.36 5.77 -7.17
CA ASP A 171 -20.62 7.11 -7.71
C ASP A 171 -20.47 8.19 -6.62
N ARG A 172 -20.98 7.93 -5.39
CA ARG A 172 -20.84 8.86 -4.26
C ARG A 172 -19.38 9.08 -3.86
N LEU A 173 -18.59 8.02 -3.79
CA LEU A 173 -17.17 8.10 -3.45
C LEU A 173 -16.37 8.81 -4.53
N ASN A 174 -16.62 8.52 -5.80
CA ASN A 174 -15.99 9.22 -6.92
C ASN A 174 -16.32 10.72 -6.92
N ALA A 175 -17.58 11.07 -6.70
CA ALA A 175 -17.98 12.47 -6.59
C ALA A 175 -17.29 13.18 -5.41
N ALA A 176 -17.14 12.52 -4.27
CA ALA A 176 -16.44 13.06 -3.11
C ALA A 176 -14.95 13.27 -3.37
N ILE A 177 -14.27 12.29 -4.01
CA ILE A 177 -12.86 12.45 -4.41
C ILE A 177 -12.70 13.64 -5.37
N ALA A 178 -13.56 13.75 -6.37
CA ALA A 178 -13.53 14.88 -7.30
C ALA A 178 -13.76 16.23 -6.57
N ALA A 179 -14.72 16.28 -5.64
CA ALA A 179 -15.05 17.48 -4.88
C ALA A 179 -13.88 17.95 -3.99
N ILE A 180 -13.26 17.06 -3.22
CA ILE A 180 -12.12 17.44 -2.36
C ILE A 180 -10.90 17.90 -3.17
N ARG A 181 -10.74 17.37 -4.38
CA ARG A 181 -9.68 17.85 -5.30
C ARG A 181 -10.01 19.24 -5.85
N ALA A 182 -11.25 19.46 -6.26
CA ALA A 182 -11.68 20.74 -6.85
C ALA A 182 -11.71 21.89 -5.83
N ASN A 183 -12.12 21.62 -4.58
CA ASN A 183 -12.22 22.64 -3.52
C ASN A 183 -10.93 22.87 -2.72
N GLY A 184 -9.83 22.21 -3.09
CA GLY A 184 -8.52 22.36 -2.47
C GLY A 184 -8.30 21.59 -1.16
N LYS A 185 -9.31 20.93 -0.60
CA LYS A 185 -9.15 20.12 0.63
C LYS A 185 -8.12 19.01 0.46
N TYR A 186 -8.10 18.34 -0.70
CA TYR A 186 -7.12 17.30 -1.00
C TYR A 186 -5.70 17.85 -0.88
N LYS A 187 -5.41 18.96 -1.56
CA LYS A 187 -4.08 19.60 -1.51
C LYS A 187 -3.72 20.05 -0.09
N ALA A 188 -4.64 20.68 0.61
CA ALA A 188 -4.40 21.15 1.98
C ALA A 188 -4.09 19.99 2.97
N ILE A 189 -4.65 18.79 2.73
CA ILE A 189 -4.33 17.60 3.52
C ILE A 189 -2.99 17.03 3.08
N GLN A 190 -2.78 16.84 1.77
CA GLN A 190 -1.54 16.32 1.21
C GLN A 190 -0.31 17.09 1.71
N ASP A 191 -0.34 18.41 1.64
CA ASP A 191 0.78 19.29 1.99
C ASP A 191 1.17 19.24 3.48
N LYS A 192 0.36 18.60 4.34
CA LYS A 192 0.71 18.35 5.75
C LYS A 192 1.63 17.15 5.93
N TYR A 193 1.62 16.22 4.98
CA TYR A 193 2.33 14.94 5.09
C TYR A 193 3.42 14.78 4.05
N PHE A 194 3.24 15.39 2.86
CA PHE A 194 4.09 15.20 1.71
C PHE A 194 4.46 16.55 1.09
N ASP A 195 5.72 16.69 0.68
CA ASP A 195 6.28 17.85 -0.02
C ASP A 195 6.20 17.73 -1.56
N PHE A 196 5.51 16.68 -2.04
CA PHE A 196 5.29 16.38 -3.46
C PHE A 196 3.85 15.96 -3.72
N ASP A 197 3.42 16.01 -4.98
CA ASP A 197 2.08 15.57 -5.38
C ASP A 197 1.97 14.04 -5.38
N ILE A 198 1.23 13.50 -4.38
CA ILE A 198 0.99 12.05 -4.26
C ILE A 198 -0.07 11.52 -5.24
N TYR A 199 -0.89 12.41 -5.83
CA TYR A 199 -1.87 11.99 -6.83
C TYR A 199 -1.17 11.50 -8.10
N GLY A 200 -0.08 12.15 -8.48
CA GLY A 200 0.68 11.88 -9.69
C GLY A 200 -0.10 12.20 -10.97
N LYS A 201 0.53 11.91 -12.09
CA LYS A 201 -0.07 12.07 -13.43
C LYS A 201 -1.06 10.96 -13.75
#